data_62b31a1f6f208a5527953f25526f641d
#
_entry.id   62b31a1f6f208a5527953f25526f641d
#
_cell.length_a   1.000
_cell.length_b   1.000
_cell.length_c   1.000
_cell.angle_alpha   90.00
_cell.angle_beta   90.00
_cell.angle_gamma   90.00
#
_symmetry.space_group_name_H-M   'P 1'
#
loop_
_entity.id
_entity.type
_entity.pdbx_description
1 polymer ?
#
loop_
_entity_poly.entity_id
_entity_poly.type
_entity_poly.pdbx_seq_one_letter_code
_entity_poly.pdbx_strand_id
1 'polypeptide(L)'
;MKQNMELVKPLKIDSSKQGIWFTSDLHFGHQNIIRFCKRPWKTTEDMDWSLIQNWNSVVKPDDLVFNLGDFAFATNARWKELLSQLNGHHYLVLGNHDILRWPGDKIMELFEGVSHQMILKIDGRT
;
A
#
# COMPACT_ATOMS: atom_id res chain seq x y z
N MET A 1 11.33 -9.89 10.28
CA MET A 1 10.88 -8.52 10.09
C MET A 1 11.61 -7.58 11.03
N LYS A 2 11.83 -6.37 10.60
CA LYS A 2 12.53 -5.38 11.43
C LYS A 2 11.69 -4.98 12.62
N GLN A 3 12.34 -4.60 13.70
CA GLN A 3 11.71 -4.33 15.00
C GLN A 3 11.09 -2.93 15.09
N ASN A 4 10.82 -2.30 13.98
CA ASN A 4 10.26 -0.94 13.92
C ASN A 4 8.87 -0.85 14.54
N MET A 5 8.18 -1.98 14.64
CA MET A 5 6.84 -2.03 15.20
C MET A 5 6.81 -1.81 16.70
N GLU A 6 7.95 -1.93 17.37
CA GLU A 6 8.03 -1.74 18.82
C GLU A 6 8.12 -0.27 19.20
N LEU A 7 8.68 0.55 18.29
CA LEU A 7 8.93 1.97 18.56
C LEU A 7 8.25 2.81 17.49
N VAL A 8 7.12 3.38 17.87
CA VAL A 8 6.39 4.24 16.96
C VAL A 8 6.96 5.64 17.08
N LYS A 9 7.88 5.97 16.17
CA LYS A 9 8.42 7.33 16.06
C LYS A 9 7.59 8.11 15.05
N PRO A 10 7.26 9.38 15.33
CA PRO A 10 6.55 10.20 14.35
C PRO A 10 7.36 10.34 13.06
N LEU A 11 6.70 10.12 11.95
CA LEU A 11 7.25 10.40 10.62
C LEU A 11 6.94 11.85 10.28
N LYS A 12 7.99 12.66 10.13
CA LYS A 12 7.85 14.09 9.82
C LYS A 12 7.74 14.28 8.31
N ILE A 13 6.71 14.98 7.88
CA ILE A 13 6.41 15.20 6.47
C ILE A 13 6.20 16.68 6.22
N ASP A 14 6.79 17.16 5.12
CA ASP A 14 6.58 18.51 4.60
C ASP A 14 5.71 18.44 3.35
N SER A 15 4.46 18.84 3.47
CA SER A 15 3.48 18.73 2.39
C SER A 15 3.77 19.66 1.21
N SER A 16 4.65 20.63 1.38
CA SER A 16 5.05 21.51 0.27
C SER A 16 5.96 20.83 -0.74
N LYS A 17 6.58 19.71 -0.35
CA LYS A 17 7.55 18.99 -1.19
C LYS A 17 6.95 17.81 -1.94
N GLN A 18 5.91 17.20 -1.41
CA GLN A 18 5.34 15.96 -1.93
C GLN A 18 3.85 15.89 -1.67
N GLY A 19 3.12 15.23 -2.56
CA GLY A 19 1.75 14.83 -2.30
C GLY A 19 1.70 13.74 -1.23
N ILE A 20 0.62 13.71 -0.48
CA ILE A 20 0.39 12.73 0.57
C ILE A 20 -0.96 12.07 0.30
N TRP A 21 -0.95 10.74 0.18
CA TRP A 21 -2.12 9.96 -0.18
C TRP A 21 -2.37 8.86 0.84
N PHE A 22 -3.64 8.59 1.10
CA PHE A 22 -4.07 7.50 1.96
C PHE A 22 -5.00 6.60 1.15
N THR A 23 -4.79 5.30 1.25
CA THR A 23 -5.63 4.31 0.57
C THR A 23 -5.71 3.04 1.41
N SER A 24 -6.68 2.19 1.12
CA SER A 24 -6.81 0.88 1.74
C SER A 24 -7.65 -0.05 0.87
N ASP A 25 -7.63 -1.33 1.23
CA ASP A 25 -8.52 -2.34 0.65
C ASP A 25 -8.44 -2.44 -0.87
N LEU A 26 -7.24 -2.32 -1.43
CA LEU A 26 -7.05 -2.46 -2.87
C LEU A 26 -7.34 -3.89 -3.34
N HIS A 27 -6.92 -4.88 -2.56
CA HIS A 27 -7.16 -6.29 -2.83
C HIS A 27 -6.69 -6.74 -4.21
N PHE A 28 -5.48 -6.32 -4.60
CA PHE A 28 -4.88 -6.78 -5.85
C PHE A 28 -4.86 -8.30 -5.92
N GLY A 29 -5.24 -8.86 -7.06
CA GLY A 29 -5.25 -10.30 -7.26
C GLY A 29 -6.35 -11.07 -6.55
N HIS A 30 -7.25 -10.39 -5.84
CA HIS A 30 -8.30 -11.02 -5.06
C HIS A 30 -9.58 -11.21 -5.88
N GLN A 31 -9.72 -12.37 -6.52
CA GLN A 31 -10.85 -12.65 -7.40
C GLN A 31 -12.21 -12.53 -6.68
N ASN A 32 -12.31 -13.04 -5.46
CA ASN A 32 -13.58 -13.07 -4.74
C ASN A 32 -14.08 -11.67 -4.33
N ILE A 33 -13.18 -10.70 -4.17
CA ILE A 33 -13.58 -9.34 -3.79
C ILE A 33 -14.42 -8.66 -4.88
N ILE A 34 -14.20 -9.05 -6.13
CA ILE A 34 -14.96 -8.53 -7.26
C ILE A 34 -16.45 -8.83 -7.05
N ARG A 35 -16.75 -10.07 -6.66
CA ARG A 35 -18.13 -10.51 -6.42
C ARG A 35 -18.66 -9.96 -5.09
N PHE A 36 -17.89 -10.06 -4.01
CA PHE A 36 -18.35 -9.65 -2.68
C PHE A 36 -18.64 -8.17 -2.59
N CYS A 37 -17.82 -7.35 -3.22
CA CYS A 37 -17.97 -5.89 -3.20
C CYS A 37 -18.58 -5.33 -4.49
N LYS A 38 -19.04 -6.19 -5.37
CA LYS A 38 -19.67 -5.81 -6.65
C LYS A 38 -18.80 -4.85 -7.46
N ARG A 39 -17.49 -5.14 -7.49
CA ARG A 39 -16.56 -4.35 -8.29
C ARG A 39 -16.87 -4.52 -9.79
N PRO A 40 -16.64 -3.50 -10.62
CA PRO A 40 -17.12 -3.49 -12.02
C PRO A 40 -16.31 -4.36 -12.99
N TRP A 41 -15.28 -5.05 -12.50
CA TRP A 41 -14.44 -5.90 -13.34
C TRP A 41 -14.83 -7.37 -13.23
N LYS A 42 -14.53 -8.15 -14.29
CA LYS A 42 -14.79 -9.58 -14.32
C LYS A 42 -13.58 -10.41 -13.89
N THR A 43 -12.39 -9.93 -14.15
CA THR A 43 -11.13 -10.63 -13.84
C THR A 43 -10.23 -9.79 -12.95
N THR A 44 -9.31 -10.46 -12.24
CA THR A 44 -8.32 -9.76 -11.42
C THR A 44 -7.34 -8.98 -12.30
N GLU A 45 -7.03 -9.47 -13.50
CA GLU A 45 -6.13 -8.78 -14.43
C GLU A 45 -6.70 -7.41 -14.81
N ASP A 46 -7.97 -7.37 -15.17
CA ASP A 46 -8.64 -6.12 -15.53
C ASP A 46 -8.77 -5.19 -14.32
N MET A 47 -9.12 -5.75 -13.17
CA MET A 47 -9.19 -4.99 -11.93
C MET A 47 -7.84 -4.39 -11.55
N ASP A 48 -6.81 -5.21 -11.52
CA ASP A 48 -5.47 -4.80 -11.13
C ASP A 48 -4.95 -3.70 -12.08
N TRP A 49 -5.11 -3.91 -13.38
CA TRP A 49 -4.71 -2.93 -14.38
C TRP A 49 -5.41 -1.59 -14.17
N SER A 50 -6.72 -1.62 -13.96
CA SER A 50 -7.50 -0.40 -13.74
C SER A 50 -7.11 0.32 -12.45
N LEU A 51 -6.87 -0.44 -11.38
CA LEU A 51 -6.40 0.13 -10.11
C LEU A 51 -5.04 0.82 -10.27
N ILE A 52 -4.12 0.21 -11.02
CA ILE A 52 -2.81 0.79 -11.30
C ILE A 52 -2.97 2.08 -12.11
N GLN A 53 -3.80 2.06 -13.15
CA GLN A 53 -4.02 3.26 -13.97
C GLN A 53 -4.65 4.39 -13.16
N ASN A 54 -5.65 4.09 -12.35
CA ASN A 54 -6.30 5.08 -11.49
C ASN A 54 -5.32 5.66 -10.48
N TRP A 55 -4.52 4.80 -9.84
CA TRP A 55 -3.50 5.23 -8.90
C TRP A 55 -2.51 6.20 -9.56
N ASN A 56 -1.93 5.78 -10.69
CA ASN A 56 -0.90 6.56 -11.38
C ASN A 56 -1.44 7.83 -12.03
N SER A 57 -2.75 7.93 -12.18
CA SER A 57 -3.36 9.17 -12.70
C SER A 57 -3.31 10.32 -11.68
N VAL A 58 -3.18 10.00 -10.39
CA VAL A 58 -3.17 11.01 -9.31
C VAL A 58 -1.86 11.02 -8.52
N VAL A 59 -1.24 9.87 -8.29
CA VAL A 59 0.00 9.76 -7.51
C VAL A 59 1.21 9.98 -8.41
N LYS A 60 2.06 10.93 -8.01
CA LYS A 60 3.32 11.21 -8.71
C LYS A 60 4.46 10.35 -8.15
N PRO A 61 5.55 10.15 -8.91
CA PRO A 61 6.66 9.29 -8.46
C PRO A 61 7.27 9.64 -7.11
N ASP A 62 7.29 10.92 -6.74
CA ASP A 62 7.89 11.35 -5.46
C ASP A 62 6.88 11.48 -4.32
N ASP A 63 5.61 11.21 -4.59
CA ASP A 63 4.57 11.32 -3.57
C ASP A 63 4.69 10.22 -2.52
N LEU A 64 4.15 10.47 -1.34
CA LEU A 64 4.06 9.49 -0.26
C LEU A 64 2.68 8.85 -0.28
N VAL A 65 2.62 7.53 -0.20
CA VAL A 65 1.36 6.80 -0.15
C VAL A 65 1.34 5.91 1.08
N PHE A 66 0.33 6.10 1.91
CA PHE A 66 0.10 5.29 3.10
C PHE A 66 -1.04 4.32 2.81
N ASN A 67 -0.69 3.05 2.71
CA ASN A 67 -1.64 1.97 2.49
C ASN A 67 -2.08 1.41 3.84
N LEU A 68 -3.37 1.46 4.11
CA LEU A 68 -3.91 1.13 5.42
C LEU A 68 -4.40 -0.32 5.51
N GLY A 69 -3.85 -1.20 4.69
CA GLY A 69 -4.08 -2.63 4.78
C GLY A 69 -4.80 -3.24 3.59
N ASP A 70 -4.82 -4.56 3.57
CA ASP A 70 -5.46 -5.38 2.54
C ASP A 70 -5.01 -5.00 1.12
N PHE A 71 -3.68 -4.92 0.96
CA PHE A 71 -3.08 -4.48 -0.30
C PHE A 71 -3.23 -5.51 -1.42
N ALA A 72 -2.84 -6.76 -1.16
CA ALA A 72 -2.83 -7.77 -2.23
C ALA A 72 -2.99 -9.19 -1.69
N PHE A 73 -3.60 -10.05 -2.50
CA PHE A 73 -3.61 -11.49 -2.34
C PHE A 73 -2.91 -12.08 -3.57
N ALA A 74 -1.59 -12.20 -3.50
CA ALA A 74 -0.80 -12.53 -4.68
C ALA A 74 0.50 -13.20 -4.30
N THR A 75 1.16 -13.76 -5.30
CA THR A 75 2.52 -14.32 -5.13
C THR A 75 3.53 -13.21 -4.86
N ASN A 76 4.70 -13.59 -4.33
CA ASN A 76 5.79 -12.64 -4.10
C ASN A 76 6.22 -11.94 -5.39
N ALA A 77 6.29 -12.68 -6.50
CA ALA A 77 6.61 -12.11 -7.80
C ALA A 77 5.60 -11.04 -8.20
N ARG A 78 4.31 -11.29 -7.94
CA ARG A 78 3.25 -10.33 -8.27
C ARG A 78 3.30 -9.10 -7.35
N TRP A 79 3.64 -9.27 -6.06
CA TRP A 79 3.85 -8.14 -5.16
C TRP A 79 4.93 -7.20 -5.70
N LYS A 80 6.07 -7.75 -6.10
CA LYS A 80 7.17 -6.97 -6.68
C LYS A 80 6.74 -6.25 -7.94
N GLU A 81 6.04 -6.95 -8.82
CA GLU A 81 5.54 -6.39 -10.07
C GLU A 81 4.57 -5.23 -9.82
N LEU A 82 3.62 -5.40 -8.90
CA LEU A 82 2.67 -4.36 -8.54
C LEU A 82 3.37 -3.12 -8.00
N LEU A 83 4.25 -3.30 -7.02
CA LEU A 83 4.97 -2.18 -6.41
C LEU A 83 5.85 -1.45 -7.42
N SER A 84 6.42 -2.17 -8.39
CA SER A 84 7.24 -1.56 -9.43
C SER A 84 6.42 -0.69 -10.40
N GLN A 85 5.13 -0.96 -10.55
CA GLN A 85 4.25 -0.24 -11.46
C GLN A 85 3.52 0.93 -10.81
N LEU A 86 3.45 0.96 -9.48
CA LEU A 86 2.73 1.99 -8.72
C LEU A 86 3.66 3.15 -8.37
N ASN A 87 3.28 4.36 -8.78
CA ASN A 87 4.04 5.57 -8.44
C ASN A 87 4.04 5.82 -6.94
N GLY A 88 5.10 6.47 -6.47
CA GLY A 88 5.20 6.96 -5.11
C GLY A 88 6.12 6.14 -4.22
N HIS A 89 6.30 6.64 -3.01
CA HIS A 89 7.00 5.96 -1.94
C HIS A 89 5.96 5.31 -1.03
N HIS A 90 6.02 3.98 -0.89
CA HIS A 90 4.95 3.22 -0.27
C HIS A 90 5.23 2.92 1.20
N TYR A 91 4.26 3.24 2.05
CA TYR A 91 4.21 2.83 3.45
C TYR A 91 3.03 1.88 3.63
N LEU A 92 3.17 0.89 4.50
CA LEU A 92 2.11 -0.07 4.77
C LEU A 92 1.81 -0.12 6.27
N VAL A 93 0.55 0.12 6.60
CA VAL A 93 0.01 -0.15 7.93
C VAL A 93 -0.72 -1.48 7.84
N LEU A 94 -0.30 -2.44 8.65
CA LEU A 94 -0.77 -3.82 8.53
C LEU A 94 -2.21 -3.99 9.02
N GLY A 95 -3.05 -4.56 8.15
CA GLY A 95 -4.36 -5.04 8.52
C GLY A 95 -4.33 -6.53 8.89
N ASN A 96 -5.47 -7.06 9.32
CA ASN A 96 -5.57 -8.47 9.73
C ASN A 96 -5.23 -9.43 8.59
N HIS A 97 -5.68 -9.14 7.38
CA HIS A 97 -5.42 -9.98 6.22
C HIS A 97 -3.97 -9.93 5.78
N ASP A 98 -3.29 -8.80 5.96
CA ASP A 98 -1.88 -8.66 5.63
C ASP A 98 -1.02 -9.56 6.52
N ILE A 99 -1.38 -9.66 7.81
CA ILE A 99 -0.67 -10.52 8.76
C ILE A 99 -0.83 -11.99 8.36
N LEU A 100 -2.06 -12.39 8.02
CA LEU A 100 -2.36 -13.78 7.67
C LEU A 100 -1.74 -14.19 6.33
N ARG A 101 -1.51 -13.24 5.44
CA ARG A 101 -0.99 -13.46 4.10
C ARG A 101 0.38 -12.82 3.89
N TRP A 102 1.20 -12.88 4.92
CA TRP A 102 2.52 -12.29 4.93
C TRP A 102 3.36 -12.81 3.76
N PRO A 103 3.76 -11.96 2.82
CA PRO A 103 4.53 -12.38 1.65
C PRO A 103 6.02 -12.59 1.94
N GLY A 104 6.48 -12.25 3.15
CA GLY A 104 7.85 -12.38 3.57
C GLY A 104 8.58 -11.06 3.70
N ASP A 105 9.69 -11.07 4.46
CA ASP A 105 10.42 -9.86 4.80
C ASP A 105 11.06 -9.18 3.57
N LYS A 106 11.48 -9.96 2.59
CA LYS A 106 12.08 -9.40 1.36
C LYS A 106 11.11 -8.54 0.58
N ILE A 107 9.83 -8.91 0.58
CA ILE A 107 8.78 -8.12 -0.07
C ILE A 107 8.47 -6.88 0.76
N MET A 108 8.39 -7.03 2.07
CA MET A 108 8.12 -5.90 2.96
C MET A 108 9.23 -4.85 2.92
N GLU A 109 10.45 -5.24 2.62
CA GLU A 109 11.57 -4.30 2.44
C GLU A 109 11.40 -3.37 1.23
N LEU A 110 10.49 -3.67 0.32
CA LEU A 110 10.17 -2.79 -0.81
C LEU A 110 9.32 -1.58 -0.40
N PHE A 111 8.71 -1.64 0.78
CA PHE A 111 8.05 -0.49 1.37
C PHE A 111 9.04 0.37 2.13
N GLU A 112 8.80 1.67 2.17
CA GLU A 112 9.59 2.62 2.96
C GLU A 112 9.44 2.36 4.46
N GLY A 113 8.27 1.92 4.88
CA GLY A 113 7.99 1.52 6.24
C GLY A 113 6.81 0.58 6.32
N VAL A 114 6.87 -0.38 7.24
CA VAL A 114 5.80 -1.33 7.52
C VAL A 114 5.62 -1.39 9.03
N SER A 115 4.40 -1.22 9.51
CA SER A 115 4.13 -1.18 10.94
C SER A 115 2.65 -1.45 11.20
N HIS A 116 2.30 -1.85 12.42
CA HIS A 116 0.91 -1.96 12.84
C HIS A 116 0.29 -0.59 13.10
N GLN A 117 1.13 0.41 13.32
CA GLN A 117 0.70 1.76 13.68
C GLN A 117 1.73 2.75 13.19
N MET A 118 1.28 3.88 12.69
CA MET A 118 2.16 5.00 12.31
C MET A 118 1.63 6.30 12.89
N ILE A 119 2.55 7.14 13.33
CA ILE A 119 2.25 8.50 13.74
C ILE A 119 2.84 9.43 12.68
N LEU A 120 2.01 10.24 12.08
CA LEU A 120 2.44 11.20 11.07
C LEU A 120 2.40 12.61 11.65
N LYS A 121 3.49 13.32 11.45
CA LYS A 121 3.57 14.73 11.78
C LYS A 121 3.69 15.52 10.49
N ILE A 122 2.57 16.00 9.99
CA ILE A 122 2.49 16.69 8.71
C ILE A 122 2.47 18.18 8.98
N ASP A 123 3.50 18.89 8.48
CA ASP A 123 3.64 20.35 8.66
C ASP A 123 3.54 20.77 10.13
N GLY A 124 4.10 19.94 11.02
CA GLY A 124 4.09 20.20 12.46
C GLY A 124 2.83 19.78 13.20
N ARG A 125 1.85 19.19 12.52
CA ARG A 125 0.59 18.70 13.12
C ARG A 125 0.55 17.18 13.11
N THR A 126 0.18 16.64 14.23
CA THR A 126 0.04 15.18 14.40
C THR A 126 -1.36 14.73 14.00
#